data_c19557710e8291870df521f37c797495
#
_entry.id   c19557710e8291870df521f37c797495
#
_cell.length_a   1.000
_cell.length_b   1.000
_cell.length_c   1.000
_cell.angle_alpha   90.00
_cell.angle_beta   90.00
_cell.angle_gamma   90.00
#
_symmetry.space_group_name_H-M   'P 1'
#
loop_
_entity.id
_entity.type
_entity.pdbx_description
1 polymer ?
#
loop_
_entity_poly.entity_id
_entity_poly.type
_entity_poly.pdbx_seq_one_letter_code
_entity_poly.pdbx_strand_id
1 'polypeptide(L)'
;MIAQSVLQACVNLGVREFVVCAGSRNSVLVHGLLHHRDQVELYSFFEERSAAFFALGRTLAQPYPVAIITTSGTAAAELLPAVIEAHYQERPLVMITADRPIRYRGSGAPQAIEQSELFSVYAETYD
;
A
#
# COMPACT_ATOMS: atom_id res chain seq x y z
N MET A 1 4.10 16.54 -7.34
CA MET A 1 2.97 16.14 -6.46
C MET A 1 3.41 14.94 -5.64
N ILE A 2 3.14 14.89 -4.33
CA ILE A 2 3.63 13.82 -3.42
C ILE A 2 3.37 12.41 -3.97
N ALA A 3 2.15 12.14 -4.45
CA ALA A 3 1.79 10.83 -4.99
C ALA A 3 2.74 10.37 -6.12
N GLN A 4 3.06 11.25 -7.06
CA GLN A 4 3.99 10.91 -8.15
C GLN A 4 5.42 10.66 -7.64
N SER A 5 5.87 11.44 -6.64
CA SER A 5 7.19 11.25 -6.05
C SER A 5 7.31 9.90 -5.34
N VAL A 6 6.25 9.50 -4.60
CA VAL A 6 6.20 8.18 -3.94
C VAL A 6 6.24 7.05 -4.97
N LEU A 7 5.40 7.13 -6.01
CA LEU A 7 5.36 6.10 -7.06
C LEU A 7 6.69 6.01 -7.81
N GLN A 8 7.28 7.15 -8.17
CA GLN A 8 8.60 7.18 -8.83
C GLN A 8 9.69 6.59 -7.94
N ALA A 9 9.66 6.89 -6.64
CA ALA A 9 10.59 6.30 -5.68
C ALA A 9 10.45 4.77 -5.62
N CYS A 10 9.22 4.25 -5.58
CA CYS A 10 8.97 2.80 -5.62
C CYS A 10 9.54 2.16 -6.90
N VAL A 11 9.30 2.76 -8.06
CA VAL A 11 9.84 2.27 -9.34
C VAL A 11 11.36 2.29 -9.35
N ASN A 12 11.97 3.35 -8.82
CA ASN A 12 13.44 3.47 -8.72
C ASN A 12 14.04 2.43 -7.76
N LEU A 13 13.31 2.04 -6.72
CA LEU A 13 13.69 0.99 -5.78
C LEU A 13 13.44 -0.44 -6.31
N GLY A 14 12.97 -0.56 -7.53
CA GLY A 14 12.78 -1.86 -8.18
C GLY A 14 11.38 -2.45 -8.08
N VAL A 15 10.40 -1.74 -7.53
CA VAL A 15 8.99 -2.19 -7.59
C VAL A 15 8.55 -2.26 -9.04
N ARG A 16 8.03 -3.42 -9.44
CA ARG A 16 7.54 -3.68 -10.80
C ARG A 16 6.08 -4.12 -10.82
N GLU A 17 5.53 -4.44 -9.66
CA GLU A 17 4.14 -4.87 -9.52
C GLU A 17 3.45 -4.04 -8.45
N PHE A 18 2.27 -3.53 -8.80
CA PHE A 18 1.39 -2.80 -7.88
C PHE A 18 0.05 -3.50 -7.80
N VAL A 19 -0.32 -3.88 -6.60
CA VAL A 19 -1.64 -4.44 -6.26
C VAL A 19 -2.51 -3.30 -5.74
N VAL A 20 -3.65 -3.06 -6.34
CA VAL A 20 -4.46 -1.87 -6.11
C VAL A 20 -5.85 -2.24 -5.62
N CYS A 21 -6.21 -1.74 -4.44
CA CYS A 21 -7.58 -1.68 -3.96
C CYS A 21 -8.07 -0.23 -4.08
N ALA A 22 -8.86 0.06 -5.11
CA ALA A 22 -9.27 1.42 -5.42
C ALA A 22 -10.24 2.00 -4.39
N GLY A 23 -10.04 3.25 -4.05
CA GLY A 23 -10.93 4.04 -3.20
C GLY A 23 -10.80 5.53 -3.53
N SER A 24 -11.71 6.36 -3.02
CA SER A 24 -11.70 7.78 -3.37
C SER A 24 -10.42 8.50 -2.91
N ARG A 25 -9.87 8.12 -1.77
CA ARG A 25 -8.73 8.82 -1.16
C ARG A 25 -7.39 8.46 -1.80
N ASN A 26 -7.28 7.26 -2.38
CA ASN A 26 -6.08 6.85 -3.13
C ASN A 26 -6.19 7.07 -4.65
N SER A 27 -7.25 7.73 -5.13
CA SER A 27 -7.47 7.96 -6.56
C SER A 27 -6.30 8.66 -7.25
N VAL A 28 -5.63 9.58 -6.57
CA VAL A 28 -4.46 10.30 -7.12
C VAL A 28 -3.25 9.36 -7.30
N LEU A 29 -3.08 8.36 -6.42
CA LEU A 29 -2.06 7.31 -6.56
C LEU A 29 -2.40 6.40 -7.74
N VAL A 30 -3.66 5.93 -7.79
CA VAL A 30 -4.13 5.05 -8.88
C VAL A 30 -3.99 5.75 -10.24
N HIS A 31 -4.38 7.02 -10.33
CA HIS A 31 -4.20 7.82 -11.55
C HIS A 31 -2.71 8.00 -11.88
N GLY A 32 -1.88 8.24 -10.86
CA GLY A 32 -0.42 8.38 -11.02
C GLY A 32 0.25 7.14 -11.62
N LEU A 33 -0.24 5.94 -11.32
CA LEU A 33 0.29 4.69 -11.88
C LEU A 33 0.15 4.61 -13.42
N LEU A 34 -0.83 5.30 -14.01
CA LEU A 34 -1.00 5.32 -15.45
C LEU A 34 0.23 5.91 -16.19
N HIS A 35 1.00 6.76 -15.52
CA HIS A 35 2.24 7.31 -16.08
C HIS A 35 3.40 6.28 -16.09
N HIS A 36 3.26 5.19 -15.34
CA HIS A 36 4.25 4.13 -15.21
C HIS A 36 3.83 2.82 -15.88
N ARG A 37 2.67 2.78 -16.55
CA ARG A 37 2.05 1.56 -17.11
C ARG A 37 2.94 0.74 -18.03
N ASP A 38 3.93 1.37 -18.66
CA ASP A 38 4.88 0.69 -19.55
C ASP A 38 6.06 0.06 -18.78
N GLN A 39 6.17 0.31 -17.47
CA GLN A 39 7.26 -0.12 -16.60
C GLN A 39 6.81 -1.05 -15.48
N VAL A 40 5.50 -1.10 -15.19
CA VAL A 40 4.95 -1.85 -14.06
C VAL A 40 3.70 -2.63 -14.46
N GLU A 41 3.46 -3.72 -13.75
CA GLU A 41 2.21 -4.47 -13.84
C GLU A 41 1.23 -4.05 -12.75
N LEU A 42 -0.04 -3.99 -13.10
CA LEU A 42 -1.11 -3.55 -12.20
C LEU A 42 -2.11 -4.69 -12.01
N TYR A 43 -2.37 -5.02 -10.75
CA TYR A 43 -3.38 -5.98 -10.32
C TYR A 43 -4.46 -5.25 -9.53
N SER A 44 -5.72 -5.39 -9.93
CA SER A 44 -6.85 -4.76 -9.25
C SER A 44 -7.60 -5.77 -8.40
N PHE A 45 -7.85 -5.42 -7.14
CA PHE A 45 -8.59 -6.23 -6.19
C PHE A 45 -9.71 -5.43 -5.55
N PHE A 46 -10.77 -6.12 -5.18
CA PHE A 46 -11.89 -5.53 -4.47
C PHE A 46 -11.68 -5.56 -2.94
N GLU A 47 -11.03 -6.59 -2.42
CA GLU A 47 -10.89 -6.86 -0.99
C GLU A 47 -9.42 -6.80 -0.58
N GLU A 48 -9.10 -5.97 0.41
CA GLU A 48 -7.73 -5.57 0.76
C GLU A 48 -6.90 -6.69 1.37
N ARG A 49 -7.49 -7.54 2.21
CA ARG A 49 -6.76 -8.66 2.82
C ARG A 49 -6.34 -9.69 1.78
N SER A 50 -7.22 -10.03 0.86
CA SER A 50 -6.90 -10.92 -0.26
C SER A 50 -5.84 -10.32 -1.18
N ALA A 51 -5.94 -9.02 -1.44
CA ALA A 51 -4.95 -8.27 -2.19
C ALA A 51 -3.57 -8.32 -1.54
N ALA A 52 -3.51 -8.13 -0.21
CA ALA A 52 -2.26 -8.16 0.55
C ALA A 52 -1.59 -9.55 0.52
N PHE A 53 -2.36 -10.61 0.68
CA PHE A 53 -1.82 -11.98 0.55
C PHE A 53 -1.43 -12.32 -0.87
N PHE A 54 -2.14 -11.82 -1.88
CA PHE A 54 -1.71 -11.93 -3.27
C PHE A 54 -0.36 -11.22 -3.48
N ALA A 55 -0.22 -9.99 -3.00
CA ALA A 55 1.03 -9.23 -3.09
C ALA A 55 2.18 -9.96 -2.38
N LEU A 56 1.94 -10.51 -1.18
CA LEU A 56 2.92 -11.34 -0.48
C LEU A 56 3.32 -12.56 -1.32
N GLY A 57 2.36 -13.28 -1.90
CA GLY A 57 2.63 -14.42 -2.79
C GLY A 57 3.48 -14.03 -4.00
N ARG A 58 3.28 -12.83 -4.55
CA ARG A 58 4.11 -12.31 -5.63
C ARG A 58 5.56 -12.09 -5.19
N THR A 59 5.81 -11.63 -3.97
CA THR A 59 7.18 -11.49 -3.44
C THR A 59 7.91 -12.84 -3.27
N LEU A 60 7.17 -13.93 -3.18
CA LEU A 60 7.75 -15.28 -3.14
C LEU A 60 8.14 -15.78 -4.54
N ALA A 61 7.43 -15.32 -5.56
CA ALA A 61 7.61 -15.79 -6.94
C ALA A 61 8.72 -15.02 -7.69
N GLN A 62 9.19 -13.89 -7.15
CA GLN A 62 10.14 -13.02 -7.83
C GLN A 62 11.04 -12.25 -6.85
N PRO A 63 12.22 -11.76 -7.31
CA PRO A 63 13.22 -11.19 -6.41
C PRO A 63 13.02 -9.70 -6.06
N TYR A 64 11.97 -9.04 -6.53
CA TYR A 64 11.77 -7.61 -6.27
C TYR A 64 10.60 -7.32 -5.33
N PRO A 65 10.58 -6.12 -4.72
CA PRO A 65 9.48 -5.72 -3.88
C PRO A 65 8.18 -5.56 -4.69
N VAL A 66 7.07 -5.89 -4.04
CA VAL A 66 5.72 -5.68 -4.55
C VAL A 66 5.04 -4.62 -3.71
N ALA A 67 4.39 -3.66 -4.36
CA ALA A 67 3.63 -2.63 -3.66
C ALA A 67 2.13 -2.94 -3.64
N ILE A 68 1.48 -2.61 -2.52
CA ILE A 68 0.03 -2.62 -2.41
C ILE A 68 -0.46 -1.22 -2.08
N ILE A 69 -1.51 -0.77 -2.78
CA ILE A 69 -2.09 0.56 -2.61
C ILE A 69 -3.52 0.41 -2.12
N THR A 70 -3.83 1.07 -0.98
CA THR A 70 -5.18 1.08 -0.42
C THR A 70 -5.64 2.50 -0.07
N THR A 71 -6.93 2.65 0.19
CA THR A 71 -7.48 3.82 0.84
C THR A 71 -7.20 3.80 2.35
N SER A 72 -7.75 4.72 3.11
CA SER A 72 -7.51 4.87 4.56
C SER A 72 -8.43 3.99 5.42
N GLY A 73 -8.17 3.96 6.71
CA GLY A 73 -9.04 3.33 7.70
C GLY A 73 -8.91 1.82 7.73
N THR A 74 -10.04 1.12 7.81
CA THR A 74 -10.04 -0.35 7.88
C THR A 74 -9.43 -1.01 6.65
N ALA A 75 -9.46 -0.38 5.49
CA ALA A 75 -8.76 -0.84 4.30
C ALA A 75 -7.24 -1.01 4.55
N ALA A 76 -6.61 -0.04 5.22
CA ALA A 76 -5.21 -0.16 5.65
C ALA A 76 -5.05 -1.25 6.72
N ALA A 77 -5.99 -1.36 7.67
CA ALA A 77 -5.93 -2.36 8.74
C ALA A 77 -6.00 -3.81 8.22
N GLU A 78 -6.74 -4.04 7.14
CA GLU A 78 -6.84 -5.36 6.51
C GLU A 78 -5.52 -5.87 5.90
N LEU A 79 -4.52 -5.00 5.72
CA LEU A 79 -3.19 -5.40 5.26
C LEU A 79 -2.38 -6.10 6.37
N LEU A 80 -2.70 -5.85 7.65
CA LEU A 80 -1.88 -6.28 8.78
C LEU A 80 -1.58 -7.79 8.81
N PRO A 81 -2.51 -8.71 8.54
CA PRO A 81 -2.19 -10.13 8.52
C PRO A 81 -1.07 -10.50 7.53
N ALA A 82 -1.10 -9.94 6.32
CA ALA A 82 -0.06 -10.20 5.33
C ALA A 82 1.25 -9.49 5.66
N VAL A 83 1.20 -8.32 6.30
CA VAL A 83 2.38 -7.60 6.77
C VAL A 83 3.12 -8.40 7.85
N ILE A 84 2.38 -9.02 8.78
CA ILE A 84 2.95 -9.91 9.80
C ILE A 84 3.68 -11.09 9.13
N GLU A 85 3.03 -11.74 8.17
CA GLU A 85 3.65 -12.85 7.42
C GLU A 85 4.87 -12.39 6.62
N ALA A 86 4.79 -11.24 5.96
CA ALA A 86 5.92 -10.67 5.22
C ALA A 86 7.12 -10.40 6.13
N HIS A 87 6.86 -9.88 7.33
CA HIS A 87 7.89 -9.62 8.35
C HIS A 87 8.64 -10.90 8.73
N TYR A 88 7.93 -11.94 9.15
CA TYR A 88 8.55 -13.21 9.57
C TYR A 88 9.18 -14.00 8.43
N GLN A 89 8.72 -13.81 7.20
CA GLN A 89 9.27 -14.45 6.02
C GLN A 89 10.35 -13.58 5.33
N GLU A 90 10.68 -12.41 5.89
CA GLU A 90 11.66 -11.45 5.33
C GLU A 90 11.35 -11.10 3.86
N ARG A 91 10.06 -10.80 3.56
CA ARG A 91 9.62 -10.48 2.21
C ARG A 91 9.44 -8.98 2.01
N PRO A 92 9.92 -8.44 0.86
CA PRO A 92 9.87 -7.01 0.58
C PRO A 92 8.48 -6.58 0.10
N LEU A 93 7.55 -6.37 1.04
CA LEU A 93 6.21 -5.86 0.79
C LEU A 93 6.17 -4.35 1.11
N VAL A 94 5.74 -3.54 0.15
CA VAL A 94 5.61 -2.08 0.31
C VAL A 94 4.13 -1.72 0.41
N MET A 95 3.71 -1.15 1.54
CA MET A 95 2.34 -0.67 1.73
C MET A 95 2.27 0.83 1.46
N ILE A 96 1.39 1.24 0.56
CA ILE A 96 1.12 2.66 0.25
C ILE A 96 -0.34 2.91 0.60
N THR A 97 -0.56 3.41 1.80
CA THR A 97 -1.91 3.64 2.33
C THR A 97 -2.23 5.13 2.29
N ALA A 98 -3.34 5.50 1.66
CA ALA A 98 -3.84 6.87 1.79
C ALA A 98 -4.32 7.13 3.23
N ASP A 99 -4.24 8.36 3.69
CA ASP A 99 -4.77 8.75 4.99
C ASP A 99 -5.53 10.09 4.92
N ARG A 100 -6.28 10.39 5.95
CA ARG A 100 -6.84 11.71 6.14
C ARG A 100 -5.78 12.68 6.65
N PRO A 101 -5.88 13.98 6.33
CA PRO A 101 -5.03 14.99 6.94
C PRO A 101 -5.06 14.90 8.48
N ILE A 102 -3.93 15.17 9.11
CA ILE A 102 -3.71 15.06 10.58
C ILE A 102 -4.84 15.71 11.41
N ARG A 103 -5.41 16.82 10.94
CA ARG A 103 -6.51 17.51 11.63
C ARG A 103 -7.78 16.68 11.82
N TYR A 104 -7.92 15.55 11.10
CA TYR A 104 -9.05 14.65 11.21
C TYR A 104 -8.78 13.43 12.10
N ARG A 105 -7.54 13.24 12.57
CA ARG A 105 -7.21 12.15 13.48
C ARG A 105 -7.89 12.38 14.82
N GLY A 106 -8.53 11.33 15.36
CA GLY A 106 -9.30 11.42 16.61
C GLY A 106 -10.62 12.22 16.54
N SER A 107 -11.01 12.70 15.37
CA SER A 107 -12.22 13.51 15.21
C SER A 107 -13.51 12.69 15.00
N GLY A 108 -13.42 11.37 14.89
CA GLY A 108 -14.54 10.51 14.50
C GLY A 108 -14.93 10.61 13.01
N ALA A 109 -14.10 11.22 12.18
CA ALA A 109 -14.33 11.28 10.75
C ALA A 109 -14.37 9.87 10.13
N PRO A 110 -15.25 9.60 9.14
CA PRO A 110 -15.30 8.29 8.50
C PRO A 110 -13.97 7.87 7.91
N GLN A 111 -13.61 6.61 8.07
CA GLN A 111 -12.34 6.04 7.59
C GLN A 111 -11.08 6.77 8.12
N ALA A 112 -11.12 7.34 9.32
CA ALA A 112 -9.98 7.89 10.03
C ALA A 112 -9.72 7.03 11.27
N ILE A 113 -8.52 6.46 11.33
CA ILE A 113 -8.02 5.65 12.46
C ILE A 113 -6.60 6.08 12.80
N GLU A 114 -6.02 5.54 13.85
CA GLU A 114 -4.59 5.73 14.22
C GLU A 114 -3.69 4.93 13.26
N GLN A 115 -3.66 5.36 12.00
CA GLN A 115 -3.08 4.60 10.90
C GLN A 115 -1.55 4.60 10.90
N SER A 116 -0.92 5.68 11.36
CA SER A 116 0.55 5.81 11.38
C SER A 116 1.26 4.78 12.23
N GLU A 117 0.59 4.25 13.27
CA GLU A 117 1.16 3.24 14.18
C GLU A 117 0.75 1.80 13.83
N LEU A 118 -0.11 1.63 12.85
CA LEU A 118 -0.77 0.37 12.54
C LEU A 118 0.19 -0.80 12.27
N PHE A 119 1.33 -0.52 11.64
CA PHE A 119 2.32 -1.54 11.27
C PHE A 119 3.61 -1.46 12.09
N SER A 120 3.72 -0.57 13.07
CA SER A 120 4.96 -0.16 13.75
C SER A 120 5.81 -1.30 14.31
N VAL A 121 5.19 -2.44 14.69
CA VAL A 121 5.91 -3.62 15.21
C VAL A 121 6.54 -4.44 14.07
N TYR A 122 5.96 -4.41 12.88
CA TYR A 122 6.28 -5.33 11.78
C TYR A 122 6.89 -4.66 10.56
N ALA A 123 6.75 -3.34 10.44
CA ALA A 123 7.27 -2.58 9.31
C ALA A 123 7.66 -1.16 9.72
N GLU A 124 8.65 -0.59 9.03
CA GLU A 124 8.93 0.84 9.14
C GLU A 124 7.78 1.63 8.51
N THR A 125 7.37 2.70 9.17
CA THR A 125 6.28 3.57 8.71
C THR A 125 6.80 4.99 8.52
N TYR A 126 6.43 5.59 7.42
CA TYR A 126 6.69 7.00 7.07
C TYR A 126 5.35 7.70 6.86
N ASP A 127 5.14 8.85 7.57
CA ASP A 127 3.88 9.62 7.56
C ASP A 127 4.13 11.10 7.17
#